data_ef5ea6931e916982704b370577c9c670
#
_entry.id   ef5ea6931e916982704b370577c9c670
#
_cell.length_a   1.000
_cell.length_b   1.000
_cell.length_c   1.000
_cell.angle_alpha   90.00
_cell.angle_beta   90.00
_cell.angle_gamma   90.00
#
_symmetry.space_group_name_H-M   'P 1'
#
loop_
_entity.id
_entity.type
_entity.pdbx_description
1 polymer ?
#
loop_
_entity_poly.entity_id
_entity_poly.type
_entity_poly.pdbx_seq_one_letter_code
_entity_poly.pdbx_strand_id
1 'polypeptide(L)'
;MRTPDRNPGWLSDDDLADARRRLPMLYVEAVPVRLDGQGRVTDVGLLLRVGASGGIARTIVSGRVMHGETLRDALDRHLEKDLGPMAFPQLPPCPTPFHVAEYLPIPGDGMYHDDRQHAVSLVFIVPVTGTCEPRQDALELTWLSPDQAASELVTSEMEGGRGALVRTALAHLGALR
;
A
#
# COMPACT_ATOMS: atom_id res chain seq x y z
N MET A 1 24.19 27.39 13.31
CA MET A 1 24.19 26.80 11.96
C MET A 1 23.69 25.37 12.08
N ARG A 2 22.50 25.07 11.59
CA ARG A 2 21.93 23.69 11.66
C ARG A 2 22.74 22.84 10.69
N THR A 3 23.26 21.70 11.16
CA THR A 3 23.91 20.73 10.28
C THR A 3 22.87 20.26 9.24
N PRO A 4 23.19 20.24 7.93
CA PRO A 4 22.26 19.75 6.94
C PRO A 4 21.84 18.32 7.30
N ASP A 5 20.53 18.08 7.36
CA ASP A 5 20.00 16.75 7.59
C ASP A 5 20.44 15.83 6.44
N ARG A 6 21.10 14.73 6.78
CA ARG A 6 21.58 13.75 5.79
C ARG A 6 20.41 13.02 5.11
N ASN A 7 19.21 13.12 5.66
CA ASN A 7 17.99 12.46 5.18
C ASN A 7 16.78 13.40 5.34
N PRO A 8 16.66 14.48 4.54
CA PRO A 8 15.61 15.49 4.71
C PRO A 8 14.18 14.96 4.57
N GLY A 9 14.02 13.75 4.02
CA GLY A 9 12.73 13.06 3.93
C GLY A 9 12.29 12.38 5.22
N TRP A 10 13.21 12.14 6.18
CA TRP A 10 12.91 11.54 7.47
C TRP A 10 12.60 12.62 8.51
N LEU A 11 11.41 12.54 9.07
CA LEU A 11 10.99 13.40 10.17
C LEU A 11 11.20 12.67 11.50
N SER A 12 11.51 13.41 12.56
CA SER A 12 11.39 12.88 13.91
C SER A 12 9.93 12.51 14.20
N ASP A 13 9.68 11.71 15.22
CA ASP A 13 8.30 11.33 15.60
C ASP A 13 7.45 12.57 15.93
N ASP A 14 8.01 13.57 16.59
CA ASP A 14 7.33 14.83 16.91
C ASP A 14 7.03 15.64 15.65
N ASP A 15 7.99 15.80 14.74
CA ASP A 15 7.79 16.53 13.48
C ASP A 15 6.76 15.81 12.59
N LEU A 16 6.79 14.46 12.57
CA LEU A 16 5.81 13.66 11.83
C LEU A 16 4.41 13.82 12.43
N ALA A 17 4.29 13.80 13.75
CA ALA A 17 3.02 14.01 14.43
C ALA A 17 2.48 15.43 14.16
N ASP A 18 3.35 16.44 14.14
CA ASP A 18 2.95 17.81 13.80
C ASP A 18 2.52 17.95 12.33
N ALA A 19 3.27 17.37 11.40
CA ALA A 19 2.92 17.33 9.98
C ALA A 19 1.54 16.68 9.75
N ARG A 20 1.29 15.55 10.39
CA ARG A 20 0.00 14.83 10.31
C ARG A 20 -1.20 15.66 10.77
N ARG A 21 -1.01 16.52 11.75
CA ARG A 21 -2.08 17.42 12.25
C ARG A 21 -2.37 18.59 11.34
N ARG A 22 -1.42 18.97 10.48
CA ARG A 22 -1.49 20.24 9.73
C ARG A 22 -1.60 20.07 8.22
N LEU A 23 -1.16 18.93 7.69
CA LEU A 23 -1.03 18.71 6.25
C LEU A 23 -1.61 17.37 5.84
N PRO A 24 -2.26 17.28 4.68
CA PRO A 24 -2.52 15.99 4.06
C PRO A 24 -1.18 15.30 3.76
N MET A 25 -1.08 14.03 4.16
CA MET A 25 0.12 13.22 3.95
C MET A 25 0.04 12.48 2.63
N LEU A 26 1.09 12.53 1.82
CA LEU A 26 1.16 11.80 0.56
C LEU A 26 1.69 10.39 0.78
N TYR A 27 0.93 9.40 0.28
CA TYR A 27 1.26 7.98 0.32
C TYR A 27 1.27 7.36 -1.07
N VAL A 28 2.00 6.27 -1.20
CA VAL A 28 1.82 5.29 -2.27
C VAL A 28 1.30 4.00 -1.67
N GLU A 29 0.37 3.36 -2.37
CA GLU A 29 -0.11 2.02 -2.06
C GLU A 29 0.01 1.13 -3.30
N ALA A 30 0.34 -0.13 -3.11
CA ALA A 30 0.45 -1.08 -4.19
C ALA A 30 -0.35 -2.35 -3.88
N VAL A 31 -1.11 -2.79 -4.87
CA VAL A 31 -1.73 -4.12 -4.90
C VAL A 31 -0.80 -5.04 -5.69
N PRO A 32 -0.01 -5.90 -5.03
CA PRO A 32 0.86 -6.84 -5.71
C PRO A 32 0.02 -7.91 -6.40
N VAL A 33 0.33 -8.21 -7.65
CA VAL A 33 -0.37 -9.23 -8.43
C VAL A 33 0.61 -10.19 -9.12
N ARG A 34 0.18 -11.43 -9.34
CA ARG A 34 0.83 -12.37 -10.25
C ARG A 34 0.03 -12.49 -11.52
N LEU A 35 0.73 -12.60 -12.64
CA LEU A 35 0.12 -12.70 -13.96
C LEU A 35 0.52 -14.03 -14.61
N ASP A 36 -0.41 -14.60 -15.38
CA ASP A 36 -0.10 -15.72 -16.27
C ASP A 36 0.61 -15.27 -17.56
N GLY A 37 0.99 -16.22 -18.41
CA GLY A 37 1.64 -15.94 -19.69
C GLY A 37 0.79 -15.14 -20.70
N GLN A 38 -0.49 -14.89 -20.39
CA GLN A 38 -1.41 -14.08 -21.18
C GLN A 38 -1.71 -12.72 -20.53
N GLY A 39 -1.02 -12.40 -19.41
CA GLY A 39 -1.21 -11.16 -18.69
C GLY A 39 -2.46 -11.10 -17.81
N ARG A 40 -3.11 -12.23 -17.55
CA ARG A 40 -4.27 -12.29 -16.65
C ARG A 40 -3.82 -12.49 -15.23
N VAL A 41 -4.51 -11.84 -14.28
CA VAL A 41 -4.23 -11.99 -12.84
C VAL A 41 -4.55 -13.40 -12.39
N THR A 42 -3.57 -14.07 -11.81
CA THR A 42 -3.72 -15.37 -11.15
C THR A 42 -3.84 -15.24 -9.65
N ASP A 43 -3.08 -14.32 -9.05
CA ASP A 43 -3.02 -14.14 -7.62
C ASP A 43 -2.87 -12.66 -7.24
N VAL A 44 -3.38 -12.32 -6.06
CA VAL A 44 -3.23 -11.02 -5.39
C VAL A 44 -2.50 -11.24 -4.08
N GLY A 45 -1.44 -10.45 -3.84
CA GLY A 45 -0.67 -10.50 -2.60
C GLY A 45 -1.27 -9.60 -1.53
N LEU A 46 -1.63 -10.18 -0.39
CA LEU A 46 -2.10 -9.45 0.78
C LEU A 46 -1.17 -9.70 1.97
N LEU A 47 -0.79 -8.61 2.63
CA LEU A 47 0.04 -8.64 3.82
C LEU A 47 -0.81 -8.85 5.07
N LEU A 48 -0.27 -9.57 6.03
CA LEU A 48 -0.81 -9.68 7.37
C LEU A 48 0.06 -8.83 8.32
N ARG A 49 -0.56 -7.93 9.07
CA ARG A 49 0.12 -7.04 10.03
C ARG A 49 -0.64 -6.94 11.34
N VAL A 50 0.07 -6.47 12.37
CA VAL A 50 -0.59 -5.99 13.57
C VAL A 50 -1.20 -4.61 13.25
N GLY A 51 -2.51 -4.51 13.33
CA GLY A 51 -3.23 -3.26 13.07
C GLY A 51 -3.09 -2.25 14.21
N ALA A 52 -3.60 -1.05 14.01
CA ALA A 52 -3.52 0.04 14.99
C ALA A 52 -4.22 -0.30 16.33
N SER A 53 -5.24 -1.14 16.30
CA SER A 53 -5.96 -1.65 17.48
C SER A 53 -5.25 -2.80 18.22
N GLY A 54 -4.09 -3.26 17.74
CA GLY A 54 -3.37 -4.43 18.25
C GLY A 54 -3.90 -5.78 17.75
N GLY A 55 -4.97 -5.80 16.96
CA GLY A 55 -5.45 -6.98 16.26
C GLY A 55 -4.64 -7.27 15.00
N ILE A 56 -4.77 -8.49 14.48
CA ILE A 56 -4.17 -8.86 13.19
C ILE A 56 -5.14 -8.41 12.07
N ALA A 57 -4.61 -7.69 11.08
CA ALA A 57 -5.37 -7.20 9.94
C ALA A 57 -4.66 -7.47 8.62
N ARG A 58 -5.45 -7.64 7.57
CA ARG A 58 -4.91 -7.71 6.21
C ARG A 58 -4.73 -6.31 5.65
N THR A 59 -3.71 -6.14 4.82
CA THR A 59 -3.42 -4.87 4.15
C THR A 59 -2.69 -5.11 2.83
N ILE A 60 -2.49 -4.03 2.09
CA ILE A 60 -1.64 -3.97 0.90
C ILE A 60 -0.32 -3.28 1.23
N VAL A 61 0.63 -3.28 0.30
CA VAL A 61 1.85 -2.49 0.43
C VAL A 61 1.48 -1.02 0.52
N SER A 62 1.99 -0.33 1.53
CA SER A 62 1.66 1.08 1.77
C SER A 62 2.78 1.82 2.47
N GLY A 63 2.95 3.08 2.11
CA GLY A 63 3.87 3.94 2.84
C GLY A 63 3.97 5.36 2.32
N ARG A 64 4.53 6.22 3.16
CA ARG A 64 4.66 7.65 2.88
C ARG A 64 5.71 7.90 1.79
N VAL A 65 5.40 8.86 0.90
CA VAL A 65 6.40 9.45 0.00
C VAL A 65 7.21 10.47 0.78
N MET A 66 8.53 10.41 0.65
CA MET A 66 9.44 11.32 1.35
C MET A 66 9.74 12.55 0.51
N HIS A 67 10.15 13.63 1.17
CA HIS A 67 10.58 14.83 0.47
C HIS A 67 11.76 14.54 -0.47
N GLY A 68 11.64 14.94 -1.73
CA GLY A 68 12.65 14.72 -2.76
C GLY A 68 12.69 13.31 -3.36
N GLU A 69 11.79 12.42 -2.94
CA GLU A 69 11.64 11.06 -3.47
C GLU A 69 10.67 11.04 -4.65
N THR A 70 11.00 10.32 -5.72
CA THR A 70 10.03 10.07 -6.78
C THR A 70 8.99 9.05 -6.36
N LEU A 71 7.82 9.04 -7.02
CA LEU A 71 6.79 8.02 -6.75
C LEU A 71 7.32 6.60 -7.01
N ARG A 72 8.18 6.44 -8.02
CA ARG A 72 8.79 5.16 -8.33
C ARG A 72 9.73 4.70 -7.21
N ASP A 73 10.59 5.60 -6.72
CA ASP A 73 11.52 5.27 -5.63
C ASP A 73 10.76 4.94 -4.34
N ALA A 74 9.68 5.67 -4.04
CA ALA A 74 8.80 5.37 -2.91
C ALA A 74 8.17 3.98 -3.05
N LEU A 75 7.65 3.64 -4.23
CA LEU A 75 7.08 2.31 -4.50
C LEU A 75 8.14 1.21 -4.36
N ASP A 76 9.32 1.37 -4.98
CA ASP A 76 10.42 0.40 -4.89
C ASP A 76 10.81 0.16 -3.43
N ARG A 77 10.98 1.22 -2.65
CA ARG A 77 11.36 1.15 -1.23
C ARG A 77 10.30 0.44 -0.39
N HIS A 78 9.01 0.72 -0.59
CA HIS A 78 7.94 0.06 0.17
C HIS A 78 7.70 -1.38 -0.28
N LEU A 79 7.81 -1.66 -1.58
CA LEU A 79 7.73 -3.03 -2.10
C LEU A 79 8.88 -3.89 -1.58
N GLU A 80 10.13 -3.39 -1.61
CA GLU A 80 11.26 -4.10 -1.05
C GLU A 80 11.11 -4.34 0.47
N LYS A 81 10.66 -3.31 1.21
CA LYS A 81 10.41 -3.43 2.64
C LYS A 81 9.39 -4.52 2.97
N ASP A 82 8.28 -4.56 2.23
CA ASP A 82 7.13 -5.39 2.55
C ASP A 82 7.17 -6.77 1.87
N LEU A 83 7.79 -6.89 0.69
CA LEU A 83 7.84 -8.13 -0.08
C LEU A 83 9.24 -8.76 -0.12
N GLY A 84 10.26 -8.03 0.29
CA GLY A 84 11.66 -8.47 0.24
C GLY A 84 12.37 -8.15 -1.08
N PRO A 85 13.72 -8.22 -1.08
CA PRO A 85 14.55 -7.77 -2.21
C PRO A 85 14.47 -8.68 -3.44
N MET A 86 13.94 -9.90 -3.28
CA MET A 86 13.81 -10.87 -4.36
C MET A 86 12.40 -10.88 -5.01
N ALA A 87 11.56 -9.91 -4.66
CA ALA A 87 10.20 -9.81 -5.18
C ALA A 87 10.12 -9.44 -6.66
N PHE A 88 11.10 -8.71 -7.19
CA PHE A 88 11.19 -8.25 -8.58
C PHE A 88 9.90 -7.59 -9.10
N PRO A 89 9.49 -6.46 -8.51
CA PRO A 89 8.33 -5.72 -8.97
C PRO A 89 8.57 -5.15 -10.37
N GLN A 90 7.55 -5.23 -11.23
CA GLN A 90 7.59 -4.72 -12.59
C GLN A 90 7.07 -3.27 -12.61
N LEU A 91 7.95 -2.32 -12.31
CA LEU A 91 7.60 -0.89 -12.30
C LEU A 91 8.11 -0.19 -13.56
N PRO A 92 7.25 0.55 -14.28
CA PRO A 92 7.69 1.40 -15.38
C PRO A 92 8.49 2.59 -14.84
N PRO A 93 9.30 3.27 -15.70
CA PRO A 93 10.03 4.47 -15.29
C PRO A 93 9.15 5.56 -14.68
N CYS A 94 7.93 5.74 -15.21
CA CYS A 94 6.91 6.67 -14.70
C CYS A 94 5.64 5.87 -14.37
N PRO A 95 5.48 5.38 -13.14
CA PRO A 95 4.29 4.64 -12.76
C PRO A 95 3.07 5.58 -12.71
N THR A 96 1.94 5.09 -13.23
CA THR A 96 0.66 5.80 -13.20
C THR A 96 -0.28 5.11 -12.21
N PRO A 97 -0.85 5.84 -11.23
CA PRO A 97 -1.82 5.25 -10.32
C PRO A 97 -3.12 4.91 -11.08
N PHE A 98 -3.73 3.79 -10.75
CA PHE A 98 -5.05 3.44 -11.26
C PHE A 98 -6.17 4.07 -10.45
N HIS A 99 -5.89 4.46 -9.21
CA HIS A 99 -6.85 5.04 -8.27
C HIS A 99 -6.15 6.02 -7.32
N VAL A 100 -6.93 6.97 -6.80
CA VAL A 100 -6.53 7.86 -5.71
C VAL A 100 -7.48 7.62 -4.54
N ALA A 101 -6.93 7.26 -3.39
CA ALA A 101 -7.69 7.06 -2.16
C ALA A 101 -7.41 8.21 -1.19
N GLU A 102 -8.47 8.83 -0.69
CA GLU A 102 -8.39 9.86 0.33
C GLU A 102 -8.83 9.27 1.68
N TYR A 103 -7.92 9.23 2.63
CA TYR A 103 -8.15 8.74 3.99
C TYR A 103 -8.41 9.91 4.91
N LEU A 104 -9.57 9.93 5.54
CA LEU A 104 -9.96 10.98 6.48
C LEU A 104 -9.88 10.47 7.93
N PRO A 105 -9.53 11.34 8.89
CA PRO A 105 -9.38 10.96 10.30
C PRO A 105 -10.71 10.79 11.04
N ILE A 106 -11.83 11.23 10.43
CA ILE A 106 -13.17 11.13 11.02
C ILE A 106 -13.92 9.97 10.37
N PRO A 107 -14.34 8.95 11.13
CA PRO A 107 -15.12 7.85 10.58
C PRO A 107 -16.42 8.34 9.94
N GLY A 108 -16.70 7.87 8.72
CA GLY A 108 -17.93 8.20 8.01
C GLY A 108 -17.84 9.42 7.07
N ASP A 109 -16.77 10.20 7.11
CA ASP A 109 -16.59 11.36 6.21
C ASP A 109 -16.17 10.94 4.78
N GLY A 110 -15.82 9.68 4.57
CA GLY A 110 -15.40 9.14 3.27
C GLY A 110 -15.40 7.62 3.23
N MET A 111 -14.99 7.08 2.07
CA MET A 111 -14.88 5.63 1.86
C MET A 111 -13.67 5.03 2.60
N TYR A 112 -12.60 5.80 2.75
CA TYR A 112 -11.35 5.37 3.37
C TYR A 112 -11.10 6.14 4.67
N HIS A 113 -10.52 5.45 5.66
CA HIS A 113 -10.33 6.00 6.98
C HIS A 113 -8.93 5.69 7.54
N ASP A 114 -8.30 6.69 8.14
CA ASP A 114 -7.09 6.56 8.96
C ASP A 114 -7.19 7.55 10.13
N ASP A 115 -7.46 7.06 11.33
CA ASP A 115 -7.65 7.86 12.54
C ASP A 115 -6.43 8.71 12.96
N ARG A 116 -5.26 8.43 12.39
CA ARG A 116 -4.01 9.13 12.68
C ARG A 116 -3.82 10.39 11.85
N GLN A 117 -4.47 10.51 10.67
CA GLN A 117 -4.11 11.56 9.70
C GLN A 117 -5.11 11.69 8.55
N HIS A 118 -5.12 12.88 7.93
CA HIS A 118 -5.60 13.04 6.57
C HIS A 118 -4.49 12.57 5.60
N ALA A 119 -4.75 11.60 4.76
CA ALA A 119 -3.78 11.12 3.77
C ALA A 119 -4.41 11.03 2.38
N VAL A 120 -3.61 11.36 1.36
CA VAL A 120 -3.92 11.10 -0.05
C VAL A 120 -2.97 10.03 -0.54
N SER A 121 -3.51 8.90 -0.95
CA SER A 121 -2.73 7.77 -1.44
C SER A 121 -2.91 7.59 -2.93
N LEU A 122 -1.80 7.51 -3.65
CA LEU A 122 -1.73 7.09 -5.04
C LEU A 122 -1.63 5.58 -5.09
N VAL A 123 -2.62 4.91 -5.67
CA VAL A 123 -2.75 3.45 -5.63
C VAL A 123 -2.35 2.83 -6.96
N PHE A 124 -1.46 1.84 -6.90
CA PHE A 124 -0.87 1.19 -8.05
C PHE A 124 -1.17 -0.31 -8.04
N ILE A 125 -1.29 -0.90 -9.24
CA ILE A 125 -1.26 -2.35 -9.42
C ILE A 125 0.15 -2.69 -9.87
N VAL A 126 0.81 -3.61 -9.15
CA VAL A 126 2.21 -3.93 -9.40
C VAL A 126 2.37 -5.43 -9.64
N PRO A 127 2.66 -5.86 -10.89
CA PRO A 127 3.05 -7.23 -11.15
C PRO A 127 4.36 -7.58 -10.45
N VAL A 128 4.40 -8.76 -9.82
CA VAL A 128 5.54 -9.26 -9.05
C VAL A 128 5.90 -10.66 -9.54
N THR A 129 7.17 -10.88 -9.92
CA THR A 129 7.59 -12.14 -10.54
C THR A 129 8.50 -12.99 -9.68
N GLY A 130 9.11 -12.40 -8.65
CA GLY A 130 10.10 -13.07 -7.81
C GLY A 130 9.53 -13.76 -6.58
N THR A 131 10.43 -14.23 -5.73
CA THR A 131 10.09 -14.81 -4.42
C THR A 131 9.91 -13.70 -3.41
N CYS A 132 8.78 -13.73 -2.71
CA CYS A 132 8.44 -12.73 -1.72
C CYS A 132 8.64 -13.29 -0.32
N GLU A 133 9.44 -12.57 0.47
CA GLU A 133 9.69 -12.86 1.88
C GLU A 133 9.44 -11.58 2.67
N PRO A 134 8.29 -11.45 3.34
CA PRO A 134 7.95 -10.26 4.13
C PRO A 134 9.03 -9.95 5.17
N ARG A 135 9.27 -8.67 5.38
CA ARG A 135 10.24 -8.17 6.34
C ARG A 135 9.61 -7.13 7.25
N GLN A 136 10.32 -6.79 8.33
CA GLN A 136 9.95 -5.76 9.30
C GLN A 136 8.56 -6.02 9.92
N ASP A 137 7.58 -5.15 9.63
CA ASP A 137 6.26 -5.15 10.28
C ASP A 137 5.26 -6.14 9.67
N ALA A 138 5.56 -6.72 8.50
CA ALA A 138 4.70 -7.71 7.88
C ALA A 138 4.95 -9.09 8.46
N LEU A 139 3.92 -9.69 9.05
CA LEU A 139 3.97 -11.02 9.63
C LEU A 139 3.98 -12.12 8.57
N GLU A 140 3.21 -11.91 7.50
CA GLU A 140 3.00 -12.87 6.42
C GLU A 140 2.57 -12.15 5.14
N LEU A 141 2.89 -12.73 3.99
CA LEU A 141 2.30 -12.44 2.69
C LEU A 141 1.53 -13.65 2.20
N THR A 142 0.24 -13.47 1.97
CA THR A 142 -0.64 -14.51 1.42
C THR A 142 -0.99 -14.17 -0.02
N TRP A 143 -0.78 -15.12 -0.93
CA TRP A 143 -1.25 -15.04 -2.31
C TRP A 143 -2.62 -15.69 -2.44
N LEU A 144 -3.63 -14.94 -2.86
CA LEU A 144 -5.02 -15.36 -2.99
C LEU A 144 -5.48 -15.24 -4.44
N SER A 145 -6.33 -16.15 -4.89
CA SER A 145 -7.01 -15.97 -6.18
C SER A 145 -7.85 -14.67 -6.19
N PRO A 146 -8.13 -14.06 -7.35
CA PRO A 146 -8.95 -12.86 -7.44
C PRO A 146 -10.28 -12.98 -6.69
N ASP A 147 -11.00 -14.09 -6.85
CA ASP A 147 -12.28 -14.32 -6.18
C ASP A 147 -12.15 -14.39 -4.65
N GLN A 148 -11.08 -15.05 -4.15
CA GLN A 148 -10.79 -15.09 -2.71
C GLN A 148 -10.43 -13.71 -2.16
N ALA A 149 -9.54 -12.96 -2.87
CA ALA A 149 -9.13 -11.62 -2.44
C ALA A 149 -10.29 -10.62 -2.43
N ALA A 150 -11.27 -10.78 -3.33
CA ALA A 150 -12.45 -9.93 -3.41
C ALA A 150 -13.59 -10.38 -2.47
N SER A 151 -13.48 -11.55 -1.82
CA SER A 151 -14.52 -12.06 -0.95
C SER A 151 -14.80 -11.14 0.24
N GLU A 152 -16.03 -11.16 0.75
CA GLU A 152 -16.40 -10.39 1.92
C GLU A 152 -15.59 -10.78 3.15
N LEU A 153 -15.30 -12.07 3.30
CA LEU A 153 -14.46 -12.58 4.38
C LEU A 153 -13.09 -11.89 4.41
N VAL A 154 -12.40 -11.83 3.28
CA VAL A 154 -11.05 -11.23 3.19
C VAL A 154 -11.12 -9.71 3.28
N THR A 155 -12.05 -9.08 2.55
CA THR A 155 -12.14 -7.61 2.52
C THR A 155 -12.61 -7.00 3.83
N SER A 156 -13.38 -7.72 4.64
CA SER A 156 -13.78 -7.28 5.99
C SER A 156 -12.63 -7.30 7.01
N GLU A 157 -11.57 -8.09 6.77
CA GLU A 157 -10.36 -8.10 7.59
C GLU A 157 -9.40 -6.93 7.25
N MET A 158 -9.72 -6.12 6.25
CA MET A 158 -8.85 -5.04 5.76
C MET A 158 -9.27 -3.70 6.38
N GLU A 159 -8.36 -3.11 7.15
CA GLU A 159 -8.57 -1.82 7.81
C GLU A 159 -8.62 -0.65 6.82
N GLY A 160 -9.33 0.40 7.21
CA GLY A 160 -9.34 1.70 6.53
C GLY A 160 -10.00 1.70 5.15
N GLY A 161 -10.83 0.70 4.81
CA GLY A 161 -11.49 0.61 3.51
C GLY A 161 -10.65 -0.04 2.40
N ARG A 162 -9.47 -0.56 2.71
CA ARG A 162 -8.55 -1.17 1.71
C ARG A 162 -9.14 -2.36 0.98
N GLY A 163 -10.13 -3.05 1.56
CA GLY A 163 -10.89 -4.08 0.86
C GLY A 163 -11.59 -3.55 -0.40
N ALA A 164 -12.09 -2.32 -0.36
CA ALA A 164 -12.65 -1.66 -1.54
C ALA A 164 -11.59 -1.36 -2.60
N LEU A 165 -10.35 -0.99 -2.19
CA LEU A 165 -9.23 -0.79 -3.13
C LEU A 165 -8.87 -2.06 -3.87
N VAL A 166 -8.80 -3.20 -3.18
CA VAL A 166 -8.51 -4.51 -3.79
C VAL A 166 -9.59 -4.87 -4.81
N ARG A 167 -10.88 -4.70 -4.47
CA ARG A 167 -11.98 -4.92 -5.41
C ARG A 167 -11.90 -3.98 -6.61
N THR A 168 -11.60 -2.70 -6.41
CA THR A 168 -11.43 -1.72 -7.48
C THR A 168 -10.27 -2.09 -8.39
N ALA A 169 -9.14 -2.55 -7.84
CA ALA A 169 -8.00 -3.03 -8.61
C ALA A 169 -8.37 -4.23 -9.49
N LEU A 170 -9.07 -5.22 -8.92
CA LEU A 170 -9.51 -6.41 -9.65
C LEU A 170 -10.54 -6.09 -10.73
N ALA A 171 -11.46 -5.14 -10.48
CA ALA A 171 -12.40 -4.64 -11.48
C ALA A 171 -11.66 -3.95 -12.62
N HIS A 172 -10.68 -3.10 -12.31
CA HIS A 172 -9.82 -2.42 -13.30
C HIS A 172 -9.08 -3.40 -14.20
N LEU A 173 -8.65 -4.53 -13.66
CA LEU A 173 -7.97 -5.60 -14.40
C LEU A 173 -8.92 -6.58 -15.10
N GLY A 174 -10.23 -6.39 -14.99
CA GLY A 174 -11.23 -7.33 -15.52
C GLY A 174 -11.18 -8.72 -14.86
N ALA A 175 -10.66 -8.82 -13.64
CA ALA A 175 -10.47 -10.05 -12.91
C ALA A 175 -11.63 -10.39 -11.95
N LEU A 176 -12.63 -9.53 -11.80
CA LEU A 176 -13.89 -9.83 -11.12
C LEU A 176 -14.90 -10.40 -12.11
N ARG A 177 -15.59 -11.47 -11.72
CA ARG A 177 -16.67 -12.10 -12.47
C ARG A 177 -18.03 -11.74 -11.88
#